data_9f4c263171fd8fb7255f2a1a88ff3c6b
#
_entry.id   9f4c263171fd8fb7255f2a1a88ff3c6b
#
_cell.length_a   1.000
_cell.length_b   1.000
_cell.length_c   1.000
_cell.angle_alpha   90.00
_cell.angle_beta   90.00
_cell.angle_gamma   90.00
#
_symmetry.space_group_name_H-M   'P 1'
#
loop_
_entity.id
_entity.type
_entity.pdbx_description
1 polymer ?
#
loop_
_entity_poly.entity_id
_entity_poly.type
_entity_poly.pdbx_seq_one_letter_code
_entity_poly.pdbx_strand_id
1 'polypeptide(L)'
;MKPQLITFDLDDTLWDTAPVIVSAEATLRDWLALHAPQLGSLDAGAMQAIRTRLVTAEPDLKHRISALRRRVLLHVLLDAGYAEPQAQRLADESFEIFLHARHQVEPFADVEPTLHALAREYTLGVVTNGNADVRRLALAGYFDFALCAEDLGIGKPDPAPFLEALRLGKATAGDTVHIGDHPTDDIAGAQRAGLRAIWYNPQGKPWDADHRPDAEIASLAELPMLLRTL
;
A
#
# COMPACT_ATOMS: atom_id res chain seq x y z
N MET A 1 -0.10 -13.99 25.03
CA MET A 1 -1.01 -12.93 25.56
C MET A 1 -1.93 -12.49 24.41
N LYS A 2 -3.21 -12.25 24.69
CA LYS A 2 -4.16 -11.77 23.66
C LYS A 2 -3.66 -10.41 23.13
N PRO A 3 -3.54 -10.20 21.82
CA PRO A 3 -3.13 -8.92 21.27
C PRO A 3 -4.15 -7.82 21.61
N GLN A 4 -3.68 -6.57 21.61
CA GLN A 4 -4.52 -5.38 21.79
C GLN A 4 -4.67 -4.62 20.45
N LEU A 5 -3.62 -4.63 19.65
CA LEU A 5 -3.55 -3.97 18.36
C LEU A 5 -3.29 -5.00 17.25
N ILE A 6 -4.03 -4.86 16.18
CA ILE A 6 -3.80 -5.61 14.93
C ILE A 6 -3.59 -4.59 13.82
N THR A 7 -2.49 -4.72 13.08
CA THR A 7 -2.21 -3.89 11.92
C THR A 7 -2.23 -4.72 10.65
N PHE A 8 -2.73 -4.14 9.57
CA PHE A 8 -2.83 -4.77 8.27
C PHE A 8 -2.03 -4.01 7.23
N ASP A 9 -1.37 -4.72 6.34
CA ASP A 9 -1.11 -4.19 5.02
C ASP A 9 -2.41 -4.14 4.21
N LEU A 10 -2.41 -3.47 3.05
CA LEU A 10 -3.58 -3.32 2.20
C LEU A 10 -3.46 -4.14 0.91
N ASP A 11 -2.51 -3.77 0.07
CA ASP A 11 -2.29 -4.32 -1.27
C ASP A 11 -1.88 -5.80 -1.19
N ASP A 12 -2.55 -6.67 -1.95
CA ASP A 12 -2.35 -8.13 -1.95
C ASP A 12 -2.63 -8.83 -0.60
N THR A 13 -3.08 -8.04 0.41
CA THR A 13 -3.52 -8.55 1.72
C THR A 13 -5.04 -8.45 1.87
N LEU A 14 -5.66 -7.32 1.51
CA LEU A 14 -7.11 -7.14 1.60
C LEU A 14 -7.82 -7.24 0.24
N TRP A 15 -7.10 -7.11 -0.85
CA TRP A 15 -7.58 -7.26 -2.25
C TRP A 15 -6.43 -7.60 -3.17
N ASP A 16 -6.75 -8.12 -4.37
CA ASP A 16 -5.78 -8.31 -5.45
C ASP A 16 -5.43 -6.94 -6.07
N THR A 17 -4.18 -6.53 -5.96
CA THR A 17 -3.70 -5.23 -6.43
C THR A 17 -3.47 -5.19 -7.94
N ALA A 18 -3.08 -6.30 -8.54
CA ALA A 18 -2.71 -6.32 -9.95
C ALA A 18 -3.85 -5.84 -10.90
N PRO A 19 -5.10 -6.35 -10.81
CA PRO A 19 -6.18 -5.88 -11.68
C PRO A 19 -6.55 -4.41 -11.42
N VAL A 20 -6.44 -3.93 -10.17
CA VAL A 20 -6.71 -2.52 -9.81
C VAL A 20 -5.71 -1.59 -10.49
N ILE A 21 -4.41 -1.92 -10.44
CA ILE A 21 -3.37 -1.12 -11.10
C ILE A 21 -3.53 -1.15 -12.62
N VAL A 22 -3.82 -2.31 -13.21
CA VAL A 22 -4.07 -2.42 -14.67
C VAL A 22 -5.24 -1.53 -15.10
N SER A 23 -6.33 -1.54 -14.37
CA SER A 23 -7.51 -0.69 -14.63
C SER A 23 -7.19 0.80 -14.47
N ALA A 24 -6.49 1.17 -13.41
CA ALA A 24 -6.11 2.56 -13.14
C ALA A 24 -5.15 3.10 -14.22
N GLU A 25 -4.19 2.29 -14.67
CA GLU A 25 -3.29 2.64 -15.78
C GLU A 25 -4.04 2.77 -17.12
N ALA A 26 -5.05 1.95 -17.38
CA ALA A 26 -5.88 2.07 -18.56
C ALA A 26 -6.67 3.39 -18.53
N THR A 27 -7.32 3.69 -17.40
CA THR A 27 -8.08 4.93 -17.18
C THR A 27 -7.19 6.17 -17.35
N LEU A 28 -5.96 6.13 -16.82
CA LEU A 28 -4.97 7.19 -16.99
C LEU A 28 -4.62 7.40 -18.47
N ARG A 29 -4.32 6.32 -19.20
CA ARG A 29 -3.98 6.40 -20.64
C ARG A 29 -5.11 6.97 -21.46
N ASP A 30 -6.34 6.53 -21.23
CA ASP A 30 -7.52 7.01 -21.97
C ASP A 30 -7.76 8.50 -21.73
N TRP A 31 -7.60 8.94 -20.49
CA TRP A 31 -7.71 10.35 -20.13
C TRP A 31 -6.62 11.19 -20.81
N LEU A 32 -5.35 10.75 -20.77
CA LEU A 32 -4.24 11.45 -21.39
C LEU A 32 -4.36 11.49 -22.93
N ALA A 33 -4.84 10.43 -23.56
CA ALA A 33 -5.08 10.43 -25.01
C ALA A 33 -6.07 11.54 -25.44
N LEU A 34 -7.05 11.83 -24.59
CA LEU A 34 -8.04 12.88 -24.85
C LEU A 34 -7.54 14.28 -24.51
N HIS A 35 -6.84 14.45 -23.39
CA HIS A 35 -6.49 15.77 -22.84
C HIS A 35 -5.05 16.20 -23.12
N ALA A 36 -4.18 15.26 -23.49
CA ALA A 36 -2.78 15.50 -23.82
C ALA A 36 -2.37 14.85 -25.17
N PRO A 37 -3.05 15.16 -26.30
CA PRO A 37 -2.84 14.46 -27.55
C PRO A 37 -1.41 14.58 -28.13
N GLN A 38 -0.64 15.63 -27.77
CA GLN A 38 0.76 15.76 -28.19
C GLN A 38 1.66 14.68 -27.58
N LEU A 39 1.24 14.08 -26.46
CA LEU A 39 1.98 13.00 -25.80
C LEU A 39 2.06 11.74 -26.68
N GLY A 40 1.06 11.51 -27.54
CA GLY A 40 0.93 10.27 -28.29
C GLY A 40 0.64 9.08 -27.36
N SER A 41 1.54 8.10 -27.34
CA SER A 41 1.43 6.96 -26.42
C SER A 41 2.39 7.12 -25.24
N LEU A 42 1.93 6.70 -24.05
CA LEU A 42 2.83 6.55 -22.90
C LEU A 42 3.79 5.37 -23.16
N ASP A 43 5.06 5.69 -23.30
CA ASP A 43 6.11 4.69 -23.38
C ASP A 43 6.55 4.27 -21.97
N ALA A 44 6.29 3.01 -21.63
CA ALA A 44 6.66 2.43 -20.35
C ALA A 44 8.17 2.48 -20.09
N GLY A 45 8.99 2.33 -21.12
CA GLY A 45 10.46 2.42 -21.02
C GLY A 45 10.92 3.83 -20.69
N ALA A 46 10.36 4.85 -21.35
CA ALA A 46 10.66 6.25 -21.07
C ALA A 46 10.21 6.64 -19.64
N MET A 47 9.02 6.22 -19.22
CA MET A 47 8.54 6.45 -17.85
C MET A 47 9.45 5.81 -16.81
N GLN A 48 9.90 4.57 -17.04
CA GLN A 48 10.82 3.88 -16.14
C GLN A 48 12.18 4.57 -16.07
N ALA A 49 12.72 5.05 -17.19
CA ALA A 49 13.97 5.82 -17.22
C ALA A 49 13.87 7.13 -16.42
N ILE A 50 12.78 7.87 -16.58
CA ILE A 50 12.49 9.08 -15.80
C ILE A 50 12.38 8.74 -14.31
N ARG A 51 11.62 7.71 -13.95
CA ARG A 51 11.47 7.23 -12.56
C ARG A 51 12.83 6.93 -11.94
N THR A 52 13.68 6.16 -12.62
CA THR A 52 15.01 5.80 -12.15
C THR A 52 15.86 7.06 -11.92
N ARG A 53 15.88 8.00 -12.88
CA ARG A 53 16.59 9.26 -12.75
C ARG A 53 16.14 10.08 -11.54
N LEU A 54 14.82 10.19 -11.32
CA LEU A 54 14.25 10.93 -10.20
C LEU A 54 14.62 10.30 -8.85
N VAL A 55 14.48 8.99 -8.70
CA VAL A 55 14.83 8.28 -7.46
C VAL A 55 16.35 8.31 -7.20
N THR A 56 17.17 8.29 -8.25
CA THR A 56 18.63 8.43 -8.10
C THR A 56 19.01 9.82 -7.60
N ALA A 57 18.34 10.88 -8.09
CA ALA A 57 18.58 12.25 -7.66
C ALA A 57 18.00 12.55 -6.26
N GLU A 58 16.88 11.95 -5.93
CA GLU A 58 16.15 12.11 -4.67
C GLU A 58 15.70 10.75 -4.14
N PRO A 59 16.56 10.04 -3.38
CA PRO A 59 16.28 8.66 -2.91
C PRO A 59 14.99 8.53 -2.07
N ASP A 60 14.59 9.56 -1.35
CA ASP A 60 13.38 9.56 -0.51
C ASP A 60 12.08 9.50 -1.32
N LEU A 61 12.13 9.81 -2.62
CA LEU A 61 10.98 9.69 -3.52
C LEU A 61 10.48 8.23 -3.65
N LYS A 62 11.33 7.25 -3.38
CA LYS A 62 10.89 5.84 -3.37
C LYS A 62 9.77 5.57 -2.36
N HIS A 63 9.69 6.35 -1.27
CA HIS A 63 8.65 6.28 -0.24
C HIS A 63 7.46 7.21 -0.50
N ARG A 64 7.57 8.09 -1.52
CA ARG A 64 6.54 9.05 -1.92
C ARG A 64 6.03 8.73 -3.31
N ILE A 65 5.39 7.56 -3.43
CA ILE A 65 5.03 6.99 -4.74
C ILE A 65 4.04 7.85 -5.53
N SER A 66 3.14 8.58 -4.86
CA SER A 66 2.22 9.53 -5.52
C SER A 66 2.98 10.75 -6.05
N ALA A 67 3.87 11.33 -5.24
CA ALA A 67 4.72 12.43 -5.65
C ALA A 67 5.65 12.01 -6.82
N LEU A 68 6.24 10.82 -6.72
CA LEU A 68 7.08 10.27 -7.78
C LEU A 68 6.28 10.10 -9.08
N ARG A 69 5.07 9.54 -9.03
CA ARG A 69 4.21 9.36 -10.22
C ARG A 69 3.84 10.71 -10.86
N ARG A 70 3.44 11.71 -10.07
CA ARG A 70 3.16 13.07 -10.59
C ARG A 70 4.37 13.67 -11.30
N ARG A 71 5.56 13.52 -10.72
CA ARG A 71 6.80 14.02 -11.33
C ARG A 71 7.17 13.27 -12.61
N VAL A 72 6.96 11.96 -12.67
CA VAL A 72 7.14 11.18 -13.90
C VAL A 72 6.20 11.71 -14.99
N LEU A 73 4.92 11.88 -14.70
CA LEU A 73 3.93 12.42 -15.64
C LEU A 73 4.31 13.81 -16.10
N LEU A 74 4.74 14.70 -15.20
CA LEU A 74 5.22 16.03 -15.55
C LEU A 74 6.37 15.98 -16.56
N HIS A 75 7.39 15.16 -16.29
CA HIS A 75 8.54 15.06 -17.20
C HIS A 75 8.16 14.51 -18.56
N VAL A 76 7.30 13.49 -18.62
CA VAL A 76 6.81 12.93 -19.88
C VAL A 76 6.06 13.99 -20.70
N LEU A 77 5.25 14.82 -20.08
CA LEU A 77 4.51 15.90 -20.72
C LEU A 77 5.43 17.03 -21.20
N LEU A 78 6.45 17.40 -20.42
CA LEU A 78 7.47 18.35 -20.84
C LEU A 78 8.26 17.85 -22.05
N ASP A 79 8.67 16.57 -22.02
CA ASP A 79 9.39 15.94 -23.14
C ASP A 79 8.52 15.86 -24.40
N ALA A 80 7.19 15.80 -24.27
CA ALA A 80 6.24 15.87 -25.37
C ALA A 80 5.98 17.30 -25.90
N GLY A 81 6.63 18.32 -25.31
CA GLY A 81 6.58 19.71 -25.77
C GLY A 81 5.48 20.58 -25.15
N TYR A 82 4.81 20.12 -24.08
CA TYR A 82 3.89 20.97 -23.33
C TYR A 82 4.67 22.05 -22.55
N ALA A 83 4.16 23.29 -22.52
CA ALA A 83 4.70 24.34 -21.67
C ALA A 83 4.52 23.97 -20.20
N GLU A 84 5.50 24.33 -19.35
CA GLU A 84 5.57 23.93 -17.93
C GLU A 84 4.26 24.15 -17.15
N PRO A 85 3.56 25.31 -17.21
CA PRO A 85 2.30 25.47 -16.48
C PRO A 85 1.18 24.51 -16.95
N GLN A 86 1.18 24.16 -18.24
CA GLN A 86 0.22 23.24 -18.79
C GLN A 86 0.58 21.80 -18.45
N ALA A 87 1.86 21.43 -18.55
CA ALA A 87 2.37 20.11 -18.19
C ALA A 87 2.10 19.81 -16.70
N GLN A 88 2.33 20.78 -15.82
CA GLN A 88 2.04 20.63 -14.39
C GLN A 88 0.56 20.35 -14.13
N ARG A 89 -0.34 21.16 -14.72
CA ARG A 89 -1.78 20.95 -14.59
C ARG A 89 -2.22 19.57 -15.10
N LEU A 90 -1.76 19.18 -16.29
CA LEU A 90 -2.10 17.87 -16.88
C LEU A 90 -1.55 16.72 -16.03
N ALA A 91 -0.35 16.84 -15.46
CA ALA A 91 0.23 15.85 -14.56
C ALA A 91 -0.60 15.69 -13.30
N ASP A 92 -1.04 16.79 -12.68
CA ASP A 92 -1.85 16.76 -11.48
C ASP A 92 -3.24 16.18 -11.75
N GLU A 93 -3.93 16.65 -12.79
CA GLU A 93 -5.25 16.17 -13.18
C GLU A 93 -5.22 14.68 -13.54
N SER A 94 -4.27 14.25 -14.36
CA SER A 94 -4.13 12.85 -14.76
C SER A 94 -3.79 11.93 -13.60
N PHE A 95 -3.00 12.42 -12.64
CA PHE A 95 -2.73 11.66 -11.41
C PHE A 95 -3.99 11.49 -10.57
N GLU A 96 -4.84 12.51 -10.42
CA GLU A 96 -6.12 12.37 -9.68
C GLU A 96 -7.05 11.36 -10.34
N ILE A 97 -7.09 11.31 -11.68
CA ILE A 97 -7.84 10.29 -12.43
C ILE A 97 -7.30 8.89 -12.12
N PHE A 98 -5.99 8.71 -12.17
CA PHE A 98 -5.35 7.46 -11.78
C PHE A 98 -5.69 7.08 -10.32
N LEU A 99 -5.53 8.03 -9.39
CA LEU A 99 -5.75 7.79 -7.97
C LEU A 99 -7.22 7.44 -7.66
N HIS A 100 -8.16 8.07 -8.36
CA HIS A 100 -9.57 7.72 -8.23
C HIS A 100 -9.83 6.27 -8.67
N ALA A 101 -9.31 5.87 -9.83
CA ALA A 101 -9.43 4.51 -10.34
C ALA A 101 -8.69 3.49 -9.43
N ARG A 102 -7.54 3.89 -8.84
CA ARG A 102 -6.76 3.09 -7.88
C ARG A 102 -7.54 2.75 -6.61
N HIS A 103 -8.55 3.53 -6.26
CA HIS A 103 -9.43 3.27 -5.11
C HIS A 103 -10.68 2.45 -5.47
N GLN A 104 -10.83 2.01 -6.72
CA GLN A 104 -11.89 1.08 -7.12
C GLN A 104 -11.44 -0.37 -6.84
N VAL A 105 -11.26 -0.67 -5.56
CA VAL A 105 -10.83 -2.00 -5.11
C VAL A 105 -12.02 -2.90 -4.84
N GLU A 106 -11.85 -4.20 -5.03
CA GLU A 106 -12.78 -5.24 -4.64
C GLU A 106 -12.10 -6.09 -3.55
N PRO A 107 -12.45 -5.91 -2.26
CA PRO A 107 -11.88 -6.69 -1.18
C PRO A 107 -12.18 -8.19 -1.35
N PHE A 108 -11.26 -9.05 -0.88
CA PHE A 108 -11.54 -10.48 -0.83
C PHE A 108 -12.80 -10.76 0.02
N ALA A 109 -13.52 -11.81 -0.32
CA ALA A 109 -14.84 -12.11 0.27
C ALA A 109 -14.83 -12.28 1.80
N ASP A 110 -13.69 -12.66 2.38
CA ASP A 110 -13.50 -12.87 3.81
C ASP A 110 -13.00 -11.63 4.56
N VAL A 111 -12.65 -10.53 3.86
CA VAL A 111 -12.13 -9.29 4.47
C VAL A 111 -13.16 -8.64 5.39
N GLU A 112 -14.30 -8.27 4.85
CA GLU A 112 -15.30 -7.50 5.60
C GLU A 112 -15.85 -8.27 6.81
N PRO A 113 -16.25 -9.57 6.69
CA PRO A 113 -16.66 -10.35 7.85
C PRO A 113 -15.57 -10.48 8.91
N THR A 114 -14.31 -10.64 8.51
CA THR A 114 -13.17 -10.75 9.42
C THR A 114 -12.91 -9.42 10.14
N LEU A 115 -12.81 -8.32 9.41
CA LEU A 115 -12.61 -6.99 10.02
C LEU A 115 -13.75 -6.65 10.98
N HIS A 116 -15.00 -6.96 10.63
CA HIS A 116 -16.16 -6.76 11.51
C HIS A 116 -16.04 -7.56 12.81
N ALA A 117 -15.57 -8.80 12.74
CA ALA A 117 -15.37 -9.62 13.93
C ALA A 117 -14.22 -9.09 14.80
N LEU A 118 -13.10 -8.71 14.18
CA LEU A 118 -11.90 -8.26 14.88
C LEU A 118 -12.07 -6.87 15.51
N ALA A 119 -12.72 -5.92 14.84
CA ALA A 119 -12.95 -4.56 15.35
C ALA A 119 -13.78 -4.51 16.65
N ARG A 120 -14.48 -5.60 16.99
CA ARG A 120 -15.22 -5.71 18.26
C ARG A 120 -14.35 -6.05 19.46
N GLU A 121 -13.15 -6.55 19.21
CA GLU A 121 -12.29 -7.11 20.27
C GLU A 121 -10.89 -6.45 20.29
N TYR A 122 -10.48 -5.79 19.21
CA TYR A 122 -9.13 -5.26 19.00
C TYR A 122 -9.18 -3.85 18.38
N THR A 123 -8.17 -3.05 18.66
CA THR A 123 -7.85 -1.85 17.86
C THR A 123 -7.29 -2.29 16.52
N LEU A 124 -7.81 -1.76 15.41
CA LEU A 124 -7.32 -2.08 14.07
C LEU A 124 -6.62 -0.88 13.45
N GLY A 125 -5.50 -1.11 12.82
CA GLY A 125 -4.74 -0.10 12.09
C GLY A 125 -4.24 -0.59 10.73
N VAL A 126 -3.89 0.36 9.87
CA VAL A 126 -3.26 0.10 8.57
C VAL A 126 -1.82 0.58 8.58
N VAL A 127 -0.91 -0.20 7.99
CA VAL A 127 0.48 0.17 7.71
C VAL A 127 0.81 -0.27 6.28
N THR A 128 0.84 0.66 5.33
CA THR A 128 1.03 0.34 3.91
C THR A 128 2.17 1.13 3.27
N ASN A 129 2.87 0.51 2.31
CA ASN A 129 3.81 1.19 1.42
C ASN A 129 3.12 1.75 0.17
N GLY A 130 1.90 1.32 -0.10
CA GLY A 130 1.09 1.76 -1.22
C GLY A 130 0.47 3.15 -1.03
N ASN A 131 -0.22 3.62 -2.07
CA ASN A 131 -0.98 4.87 -2.06
C ASN A 131 -2.50 4.66 -2.04
N ALA A 132 -2.96 3.44 -1.75
CA ALA A 132 -4.35 3.24 -1.40
C ALA A 132 -4.60 3.84 -0.02
N ASP A 133 -5.58 4.71 0.06
CA ASP A 133 -6.04 5.29 1.32
C ASP A 133 -7.34 4.59 1.74
N VAL A 134 -7.25 3.75 2.76
CA VAL A 134 -8.40 3.00 3.27
C VAL A 134 -9.54 3.92 3.73
N ARG A 135 -9.23 5.17 4.11
CA ARG A 135 -10.24 6.17 4.49
C ARG A 135 -11.17 6.56 3.33
N ARG A 136 -10.77 6.27 2.09
CA ARG A 136 -11.57 6.49 0.86
C ARG A 136 -12.37 5.26 0.43
N LEU A 137 -12.28 4.16 1.17
CA LEU A 137 -12.92 2.88 0.88
C LEU A 137 -14.07 2.59 1.83
N ALA A 138 -14.94 1.66 1.47
CA ALA A 138 -16.02 1.19 2.35
C ALA A 138 -15.49 0.58 3.67
N LEU A 139 -14.22 0.17 3.68
CA LEU A 139 -13.56 -0.42 4.85
C LEU A 139 -13.11 0.60 5.91
N ALA A 140 -13.22 1.90 5.63
CA ALA A 140 -12.73 2.97 6.51
C ALA A 140 -13.19 2.83 7.97
N GLY A 141 -14.45 2.44 8.17
CA GLY A 141 -15.07 2.36 9.51
C GLY A 141 -14.53 1.25 10.41
N TYR A 142 -13.70 0.35 9.91
CA TYR A 142 -13.08 -0.71 10.71
C TYR A 142 -11.75 -0.31 11.35
N PHE A 143 -11.10 0.73 10.84
CA PHE A 143 -9.74 1.09 11.25
C PHE A 143 -9.71 2.37 12.07
N ASP A 144 -9.01 2.33 13.20
CA ASP A 144 -8.80 3.48 14.08
C ASP A 144 -7.77 4.47 13.51
N PHE A 145 -6.82 3.97 12.71
CA PHE A 145 -5.82 4.78 12.02
C PHE A 145 -5.31 4.09 10.75
N ALA A 146 -4.73 4.90 9.87
CA ALA A 146 -4.03 4.42 8.67
C ALA A 146 -2.73 5.20 8.49
N LEU A 147 -1.63 4.46 8.31
CA LEU A 147 -0.30 4.97 8.06
C LEU A 147 0.14 4.55 6.66
N CYS A 148 0.61 5.49 5.87
CA CYS A 148 1.26 5.20 4.60
C CYS A 148 2.71 5.72 4.57
N ALA A 149 3.54 5.07 3.79
CA ALA A 149 4.95 5.44 3.65
C ALA A 149 5.13 6.88 3.15
N GLU A 150 4.21 7.38 2.32
CA GLU A 150 4.27 8.73 1.77
C GLU A 150 4.10 9.80 2.84
N ASP A 151 3.18 9.61 3.80
CA ASP A 151 2.94 10.54 4.90
C ASP A 151 4.10 10.54 5.90
N LEU A 152 4.70 9.37 6.12
CA LEU A 152 5.82 9.21 7.07
C LEU A 152 7.18 9.58 6.47
N GLY A 153 7.30 9.59 5.13
CA GLY A 153 8.58 9.74 4.43
C GLY A 153 9.47 8.50 4.52
N ILE A 154 8.98 7.41 5.11
CA ILE A 154 9.67 6.13 5.27
C ILE A 154 8.64 5.01 5.25
N GLY A 155 9.01 3.85 4.68
CA GLY A 155 8.12 2.70 4.54
C GLY A 155 8.69 1.41 5.12
N LYS A 156 7.84 0.40 5.22
CA LYS A 156 8.28 -0.97 5.51
C LYS A 156 9.38 -1.38 4.51
N PRO A 157 10.39 -2.12 4.91
CA PRO A 157 10.57 -2.84 6.17
C PRO A 157 11.28 -2.06 7.28
N ASP A 158 11.35 -0.72 7.20
CA ASP A 158 11.88 0.08 8.30
C ASP A 158 10.97 -0.09 9.53
N PRO A 159 11.52 -0.14 10.75
CA PRO A 159 10.69 -0.26 11.96
C PRO A 159 9.85 0.98 12.26
N ALA A 160 10.19 2.16 11.73
CA ALA A 160 9.51 3.41 12.06
C ALA A 160 7.99 3.41 11.81
N PRO A 161 7.43 2.90 10.68
CA PRO A 161 5.99 2.79 10.49
C PRO A 161 5.30 1.92 11.55
N PHE A 162 5.94 0.83 11.97
CA PHE A 162 5.39 -0.06 13.00
C PHE A 162 5.43 0.59 14.39
N LEU A 163 6.52 1.30 14.72
CA LEU A 163 6.63 2.04 15.98
C LEU A 163 5.60 3.16 16.06
N GLU A 164 5.33 3.84 14.95
CA GLU A 164 4.26 4.84 14.89
C GLU A 164 2.87 4.20 15.05
N ALA A 165 2.65 3.01 14.48
CA ALA A 165 1.42 2.24 14.69
C ALA A 165 1.24 1.87 16.18
N LEU A 166 2.29 1.46 16.88
CA LEU A 166 2.24 1.21 18.34
C LEU A 166 1.84 2.48 19.10
N ARG A 167 2.41 3.62 18.74
CA ARG A 167 2.08 4.90 19.37
C ARG A 167 0.61 5.27 19.18
N LEU A 168 0.08 5.16 17.96
CA LEU A 168 -1.32 5.47 17.64
C LEU A 168 -2.29 4.47 18.29
N GLY A 169 -1.97 3.18 18.21
CA GLY A 169 -2.75 2.12 18.82
C GLY A 169 -2.62 2.01 20.34
N LYS A 170 -1.72 2.82 20.96
CA LYS A 170 -1.43 2.80 22.41
C LYS A 170 -1.10 1.40 22.93
N ALA A 171 -0.39 0.62 22.12
CA ALA A 171 -0.05 -0.77 22.39
C ALA A 171 1.47 -0.95 22.51
N THR A 172 1.89 -2.08 23.11
CA THR A 172 3.29 -2.51 23.11
C THR A 172 3.56 -3.43 21.93
N ALA A 173 4.82 -3.62 21.56
CA ALA A 173 5.20 -4.53 20.47
C ALA A 173 4.73 -5.97 20.75
N GLY A 174 4.86 -6.46 22.00
CA GLY A 174 4.43 -7.79 22.39
C GLY A 174 2.91 -8.03 22.35
N ASP A 175 2.13 -6.95 22.41
CA ASP A 175 0.66 -6.98 22.35
C ASP A 175 0.13 -6.63 20.93
N THR A 176 1.01 -6.60 19.94
CA THR A 176 0.67 -6.22 18.58
C THR A 176 0.98 -7.34 17.58
N VAL A 177 0.08 -7.49 16.61
CA VAL A 177 0.24 -8.42 15.49
C VAL A 177 0.11 -7.64 14.20
N HIS A 178 1.03 -7.84 13.26
CA HIS A 178 0.93 -7.34 11.90
C HIS A 178 0.56 -8.47 10.93
N ILE A 179 -0.34 -8.19 10.00
CA ILE A 179 -0.76 -9.13 8.96
C ILE A 179 -0.39 -8.52 7.60
N GLY A 180 0.31 -9.27 6.76
CA GLY A 180 0.66 -8.85 5.42
C GLY A 180 1.16 -10.01 4.56
N ASP A 181 1.30 -9.76 3.26
CA ASP A 181 1.68 -10.79 2.27
C ASP A 181 3.18 -10.80 1.95
N HIS A 182 3.88 -9.68 2.20
CA HIS A 182 5.26 -9.52 1.74
C HIS A 182 6.29 -9.99 2.79
N PRO A 183 7.11 -11.04 2.49
CA PRO A 183 8.06 -11.60 3.47
C PRO A 183 9.01 -10.58 4.09
N THR A 184 9.54 -9.65 3.29
CA THR A 184 10.51 -8.66 3.77
C THR A 184 9.84 -7.46 4.41
N ASP A 185 8.86 -6.85 3.72
CA ASP A 185 8.27 -5.59 4.16
C ASP A 185 7.37 -5.79 5.38
N ASP A 186 6.50 -6.78 5.33
CA ASP A 186 5.55 -7.03 6.40
C ASP A 186 6.15 -7.90 7.50
N ILE A 187 6.64 -9.08 7.15
CA ILE A 187 7.03 -10.06 8.16
C ILE A 187 8.33 -9.65 8.84
N ALA A 188 9.41 -9.51 8.06
CA ALA A 188 10.69 -9.11 8.62
C ALA A 188 10.66 -7.70 9.21
N GLY A 189 9.92 -6.77 8.57
CA GLY A 189 9.76 -5.40 9.06
C GLY A 189 9.08 -5.35 10.42
N ALA A 190 7.93 -6.02 10.58
CA ALA A 190 7.21 -6.09 11.84
C ALA A 190 8.03 -6.77 12.94
N GLN A 191 8.67 -7.90 12.64
CA GLN A 191 9.50 -8.62 13.62
C GLN A 191 10.72 -7.80 14.07
N ARG A 192 11.35 -7.01 13.19
CA ARG A 192 12.42 -6.07 13.59
C ARG A 192 11.93 -4.99 14.56
N ALA A 193 10.67 -4.60 14.47
CA ALA A 193 10.05 -3.68 15.41
C ALA A 193 9.55 -4.39 16.70
N GLY A 194 9.73 -5.70 16.80
CA GLY A 194 9.34 -6.52 17.96
C GLY A 194 7.88 -6.97 17.95
N LEU A 195 7.15 -6.76 16.86
CA LEU A 195 5.79 -7.24 16.69
C LEU A 195 5.79 -8.73 16.32
N ARG A 196 4.69 -9.41 16.60
CA ARG A 196 4.37 -10.68 15.95
C ARG A 196 3.87 -10.42 14.53
N ALA A 197 4.22 -11.30 13.59
CA ALA A 197 3.87 -11.15 12.19
C ALA A 197 3.20 -12.42 11.64
N ILE A 198 2.03 -12.26 11.06
CA ILE A 198 1.27 -13.33 10.39
C ILE A 198 1.41 -13.12 8.89
N TRP A 199 1.91 -14.15 8.21
CA TRP A 199 2.01 -14.15 6.77
C TRP A 199 0.71 -14.57 6.11
N TYR A 200 0.13 -13.67 5.33
CA TYR A 200 -0.99 -13.97 4.47
C TYR A 200 -0.50 -14.58 3.16
N ASN A 201 -0.77 -15.87 2.95
CA ASN A 201 -0.25 -16.66 1.83
C ASN A 201 -1.36 -17.51 1.17
N PRO A 202 -2.34 -16.89 0.50
CA PRO A 202 -3.46 -17.61 -0.10
C PRO A 202 -3.04 -18.54 -1.25
N GLN A 203 -1.85 -18.31 -1.82
CA GLN A 203 -1.34 -19.10 -2.94
C GLN A 203 -0.46 -20.29 -2.51
N GLY A 204 -0.17 -20.45 -1.22
CA GLY A 204 0.70 -21.51 -0.71
C GLY A 204 2.14 -21.41 -1.23
N LYS A 205 2.66 -20.19 -1.41
CA LYS A 205 4.06 -19.96 -1.84
C LYS A 205 5.01 -20.57 -0.80
N PRO A 206 6.13 -21.17 -1.22
CA PRO A 206 7.13 -21.62 -0.25
C PRO A 206 7.75 -20.42 0.47
N TRP A 207 8.01 -20.58 1.77
CA TRP A 207 8.76 -19.56 2.51
C TRP A 207 10.25 -19.66 2.13
N ASP A 208 10.80 -18.55 1.63
CA ASP A 208 12.17 -18.45 1.18
C ASP A 208 12.87 -17.24 1.84
N ALA A 209 12.99 -17.28 3.18
CA ALA A 209 13.73 -16.29 3.96
C ALA A 209 14.31 -16.93 5.22
N ASP A 210 15.39 -16.33 5.76
CA ASP A 210 16.12 -16.86 6.93
C ASP A 210 15.29 -16.83 8.24
N HIS A 211 14.36 -15.91 8.35
CA HIS A 211 13.45 -15.80 9.49
C HIS A 211 12.06 -16.34 9.12
N ARG A 212 11.31 -16.81 10.09
CA ARG A 212 9.96 -17.35 9.87
C ARG A 212 8.88 -16.42 10.41
N PRO A 213 7.70 -16.37 9.78
CA PRO A 213 6.53 -15.72 10.38
C PRO A 213 6.12 -16.42 11.67
N ASP A 214 5.47 -15.72 12.58
CA ASP A 214 4.92 -16.30 13.81
C ASP A 214 3.75 -17.24 13.52
N ALA A 215 3.04 -16.98 12.42
CA ALA A 215 2.03 -17.86 11.83
C ALA A 215 1.87 -17.58 10.35
N GLU A 216 1.25 -18.53 9.62
CA GLU A 216 0.86 -18.41 8.22
C GLU A 216 -0.63 -18.73 8.12
N ILE A 217 -1.34 -17.97 7.26
CA ILE A 217 -2.75 -18.15 6.95
C ILE A 217 -2.97 -18.11 5.44
N ALA A 218 -3.91 -18.90 4.95
CA ALA A 218 -4.34 -18.86 3.56
C ALA A 218 -5.63 -18.03 3.36
N SER A 219 -6.34 -17.73 4.45
CA SER A 219 -7.58 -16.94 4.46
C SER A 219 -7.60 -16.05 5.70
N LEU A 220 -8.05 -14.81 5.55
CA LEU A 220 -8.22 -13.91 6.68
C LEU A 220 -9.28 -14.43 7.68
N ALA A 221 -10.21 -15.26 7.24
CA ALA A 221 -11.20 -15.89 8.11
C ALA A 221 -10.58 -16.78 9.21
N GLU A 222 -9.30 -17.13 9.11
CA GLU A 222 -8.57 -17.89 10.14
C GLU A 222 -8.17 -17.02 11.34
N LEU A 223 -8.04 -15.69 11.13
CA LEU A 223 -7.54 -14.75 12.15
C LEU A 223 -8.29 -14.79 13.48
N PRO A 224 -9.64 -14.78 13.53
CA PRO A 224 -10.35 -14.73 14.81
C PRO A 224 -10.06 -15.91 15.73
N MET A 225 -9.80 -17.09 15.16
CA MET A 225 -9.42 -18.28 15.94
C MET A 225 -7.93 -18.27 16.28
N LEU A 226 -7.07 -17.95 15.31
CA LEU A 226 -5.63 -17.93 15.48
C LEU A 226 -5.18 -16.95 16.58
N LEU A 227 -5.71 -15.72 16.57
CA LEU A 227 -5.37 -14.66 17.51
C LEU A 227 -5.74 -14.97 18.99
N ARG A 228 -6.61 -15.97 19.23
CA ARG A 228 -6.93 -16.43 20.58
C ARG A 228 -5.90 -17.41 21.11
N THR A 229 -5.10 -17.99 20.25
CA THR A 229 -4.10 -19.03 20.59
C THR A 229 -2.66 -18.49 20.56
N LEU A 230 -2.44 -17.33 19.97
CA LEU A 230 -1.17 -16.61 19.97
C LEU A 230 -0.95 -15.88 21.30
#